data_2e1c9db806cc786d054942c79f6597f5
#
_entry.id   2e1c9db806cc786d054942c79f6597f5
#
_cell.length_a   1.000
_cell.length_b   1.000
_cell.length_c   1.000
_cell.angle_alpha   90.00
_cell.angle_beta   90.00
_cell.angle_gamma   90.00
#
_symmetry.space_group_name_H-M   'P 1'
#
loop_
_entity.id
_entity.type
_entity.pdbx_description
1 polymer ?
#
loop_
_entity_poly.entity_id
_entity_poly.type
_entity_poly.pdbx_seq_one_letter_code
_entity_poly.pdbx_strand_id
1 'polypeptide(L)'
;MARAIWSGAISFGLVNVPVKLYSATSPKSVRFNQLSSKTGARIRQKRVDPTTDEEVPYEDIVKGYEITPDRYVVISDEELDALDPKATRTIDIEEFVDQSEIDPIYYDHTYYLAPTTGGAKAYRLLLDAMREAGKVGIGRVVIRSKQQLCALRPTGDVMTMSTMLFGDEVLSPDRIDELEAVDEAGASDRELAMAQQLIDSLSAEFDPSRFHDEYRERVLDLIERKAAGEEIAVAPQAEEEAPAPDLMAALEASLAEVHSGSSDTPEPQQKKPASKSRKSSSQSKDGGSSGTRSKSASGKSRAKSKT
;
A
#
# COMPACT_ATOMS: atom_id res chain seq x y z
N MET A 1 -1.16 1.76 -19.55
CA MET A 1 0.12 2.52 -19.63
C MET A 1 0.26 3.40 -18.40
N ALA A 2 1.44 3.44 -17.75
CA ALA A 2 1.67 4.33 -16.61
C ALA A 2 1.63 5.79 -17.08
N ARG A 3 0.93 6.65 -16.32
CA ARG A 3 0.85 8.08 -16.60
C ARG A 3 1.92 8.83 -15.82
N ALA A 4 2.71 9.64 -16.51
CA ALA A 4 3.67 10.53 -15.84
C ALA A 4 2.91 11.57 -14.99
N ILE A 5 3.35 11.77 -13.77
CA ILE A 5 2.77 12.75 -12.83
C ILE A 5 3.50 14.08 -12.87
N TRP A 6 4.76 14.08 -13.33
CA TRP A 6 5.61 15.26 -13.45
C TRP A 6 6.62 15.04 -14.58
N SER A 7 7.11 16.12 -15.17
CA SER A 7 8.14 16.12 -16.22
C SER A 7 9.07 17.31 -16.03
N GLY A 8 10.37 17.04 -16.08
CA GLY A 8 11.41 18.04 -15.88
C GLY A 8 12.79 17.44 -16.12
N ALA A 9 13.81 17.90 -15.40
CA ALA A 9 15.17 17.39 -15.51
C ALA A 9 15.80 17.20 -14.13
N ILE A 10 16.72 16.23 -14.02
CA ILE A 10 17.64 16.16 -12.89
C ILE A 10 18.79 17.11 -13.24
N SER A 11 19.12 18.00 -12.31
CA SER A 11 20.21 18.97 -12.43
C SER A 11 21.26 18.70 -11.36
N PHE A 12 22.51 18.60 -11.76
CA PHE A 12 23.65 18.62 -10.84
C PHE A 12 24.85 19.30 -11.53
N GLY A 13 25.28 20.42 -10.96
CA GLY A 13 26.28 21.27 -11.60
C GLY A 13 25.80 21.78 -12.97
N LEU A 14 26.53 21.46 -14.01
CA LEU A 14 26.22 21.86 -15.41
C LEU A 14 25.46 20.76 -16.19
N VAL A 15 25.18 19.63 -15.56
CA VAL A 15 24.55 18.48 -16.23
C VAL A 15 23.02 18.51 -15.99
N ASN A 16 22.27 18.42 -17.08
CA ASN A 16 20.82 18.30 -17.06
C ASN A 16 20.39 17.01 -17.72
N VAL A 17 19.65 16.18 -16.98
CA VAL A 17 19.10 14.89 -17.44
C VAL A 17 17.59 14.98 -17.54
N PRO A 18 17.00 15.10 -18.73
CA PRO A 18 15.57 15.24 -18.89
C PRO A 18 14.84 13.94 -18.54
N VAL A 19 13.88 14.02 -17.60
CA VAL A 19 13.18 12.87 -17.01
C VAL A 19 11.69 13.10 -16.82
N LYS A 20 10.96 12.01 -16.60
CA LYS A 20 9.57 11.97 -16.14
C LYS A 20 9.46 11.15 -14.86
N LEU A 21 8.58 11.59 -13.95
CA LEU A 21 8.23 10.87 -12.73
C LEU A 21 6.97 10.03 -12.93
N TYR A 22 7.03 8.82 -12.39
CA TYR A 22 5.92 7.88 -12.32
C TYR A 22 5.78 7.39 -10.87
N SER A 23 4.55 7.25 -10.36
CA SER A 23 4.36 6.65 -9.04
C SER A 23 4.94 5.23 -9.01
N ALA A 24 5.77 4.94 -8.03
CA ALA A 24 6.32 3.60 -7.81
C ALA A 24 5.38 2.72 -6.98
N THR A 25 4.43 3.33 -6.26
CA THR A 25 3.49 2.66 -5.39
C THR A 25 2.05 2.95 -5.79
N SER A 26 1.17 1.99 -5.53
CA SER A 26 -0.27 2.12 -5.74
C SER A 26 -1.01 1.48 -4.56
N PRO A 27 -1.53 2.29 -3.64
CA PRO A 27 -2.34 1.77 -2.54
C PRO A 27 -3.51 0.94 -3.04
N LYS A 28 -3.70 -0.24 -2.45
CA LYS A 28 -4.75 -1.21 -2.84
C LYS A 28 -5.91 -1.26 -1.85
N SER A 29 -6.03 -0.27 -0.96
CA SER A 29 -7.13 -0.22 0.01
C SER A 29 -8.51 -0.20 -0.65
N VAL A 30 -9.45 -0.95 -0.09
CA VAL A 30 -10.85 -0.94 -0.56
C VAL A 30 -11.48 0.40 -0.23
N ARG A 31 -12.08 1.05 -1.22
CA ARG A 31 -12.73 2.35 -1.08
C ARG A 31 -14.24 2.19 -1.09
N PHE A 32 -14.89 2.68 -0.05
CA PHE A 32 -16.34 2.70 0.06
C PHE A 32 -16.89 4.08 -0.26
N ASN A 33 -18.01 4.11 -1.00
CA ASN A 33 -18.79 5.33 -1.16
C ASN A 33 -19.79 5.45 0.00
N GLN A 34 -19.96 6.64 0.51
CA GLN A 34 -20.98 6.92 1.51
C GLN A 34 -22.37 6.98 0.83
N LEU A 35 -23.31 6.20 1.35
CA LEU A 35 -24.66 6.12 0.81
C LEU A 35 -25.67 6.52 1.90
N SER A 36 -26.79 7.10 1.46
CA SER A 36 -27.94 7.32 2.34
C SER A 36 -28.61 5.97 2.69
N SER A 37 -28.73 5.66 3.96
CA SER A 37 -29.41 4.44 4.41
C SER A 37 -30.89 4.38 4.02
N LYS A 38 -31.52 5.54 3.78
CA LYS A 38 -32.94 5.65 3.41
C LYS A 38 -33.19 5.43 1.91
N THR A 39 -32.28 5.89 1.06
CA THR A 39 -32.49 5.92 -0.40
C THR A 39 -31.49 5.08 -1.19
N GLY A 40 -30.39 4.62 -0.57
CA GLY A 40 -29.31 3.95 -1.24
C GLY A 40 -28.47 4.86 -2.17
N ALA A 41 -28.83 6.13 -2.29
CA ALA A 41 -28.15 7.07 -3.15
C ALA A 41 -26.82 7.53 -2.52
N ARG A 42 -25.80 7.77 -3.38
CA ARG A 42 -24.54 8.36 -2.96
C ARG A 42 -24.76 9.77 -2.42
N ILE A 43 -24.26 10.05 -1.22
CA ILE A 43 -24.35 11.39 -0.63
C ILE A 43 -23.35 12.34 -1.31
N ARG A 44 -23.69 13.63 -1.28
CA ARG A 44 -22.82 14.75 -1.70
C ARG A 44 -22.56 15.62 -0.48
N GLN A 45 -21.36 16.15 -0.37
CA GLN A 45 -21.00 17.12 0.64
C GLN A 45 -21.19 18.53 0.09
N LYS A 46 -21.81 19.40 0.88
CA LYS A 46 -21.92 20.84 0.61
C LYS A 46 -21.07 21.58 1.65
N ARG A 47 -20.44 22.66 1.23
CA ARG A 47 -19.74 23.59 2.13
C ARG A 47 -20.74 24.63 2.57
N VAL A 48 -20.86 24.81 3.86
CA VAL A 48 -21.85 25.72 4.47
C VAL A 48 -21.10 26.63 5.42
N ASP A 49 -21.47 27.90 5.41
CA ASP A 49 -21.01 28.87 6.41
C ASP A 49 -21.71 28.55 7.75
N PRO A 50 -20.96 28.26 8.82
CA PRO A 50 -21.56 27.89 10.12
C PRO A 50 -22.35 29.03 10.78
N THR A 51 -22.18 30.28 10.33
CA THR A 51 -22.87 31.46 10.89
C THR A 51 -24.22 31.68 10.24
N THR A 52 -24.31 31.48 8.91
CA THR A 52 -25.53 31.74 8.13
C THR A 52 -26.29 30.49 7.72
N ASP A 53 -25.66 29.30 7.85
CA ASP A 53 -26.14 28.00 7.34
C ASP A 53 -26.38 27.98 5.82
N GLU A 54 -25.77 28.91 5.10
CA GLU A 54 -25.86 29.01 3.64
C GLU A 54 -24.72 28.25 2.95
N GLU A 55 -24.99 27.72 1.73
CA GLU A 55 -23.97 27.06 0.91
C GLU A 55 -22.98 28.09 0.36
N VAL A 56 -21.69 27.91 0.62
CA VAL A 56 -20.62 28.75 0.13
C VAL A 56 -20.11 28.24 -1.22
N PRO A 57 -20.26 28.99 -2.32
CA PRO A 57 -19.68 28.64 -3.61
C PRO A 57 -18.16 28.53 -3.53
N TYR A 58 -17.57 27.69 -4.39
CA TYR A 58 -16.11 27.45 -4.37
C TYR A 58 -15.31 28.75 -4.63
N GLU A 59 -15.84 29.63 -5.45
CA GLU A 59 -15.26 30.94 -5.82
C GLU A 59 -15.20 31.94 -4.66
N ASP A 60 -16.07 31.78 -3.65
CA ASP A 60 -16.12 32.62 -2.46
C ASP A 60 -15.28 32.09 -1.29
N ILE A 61 -14.59 30.95 -1.49
CA ILE A 61 -13.74 30.35 -0.45
C ILE A 61 -12.35 30.92 -0.56
N VAL A 62 -11.90 31.60 0.51
CA VAL A 62 -10.55 32.15 0.66
C VAL A 62 -9.72 31.32 1.63
N LYS A 63 -8.40 31.42 1.54
CA LYS A 63 -7.47 30.77 2.47
C LYS A 63 -7.23 31.68 3.67
N GLY A 64 -7.46 31.16 4.86
CA GLY A 64 -7.17 31.86 6.12
C GLY A 64 -6.15 31.11 6.95
N TYR A 65 -5.10 31.79 7.42
CA TYR A 65 -4.14 31.27 8.40
C TYR A 65 -4.56 31.73 9.80
N GLU A 66 -4.79 30.80 10.70
CA GLU A 66 -5.17 31.08 12.08
C GLU A 66 -3.95 31.46 12.90
N ILE A 67 -3.92 32.71 13.41
CA ILE A 67 -2.83 33.22 14.28
C ILE A 67 -3.13 32.92 15.75
N THR A 68 -4.38 33.13 16.14
CA THR A 68 -4.92 32.84 17.48
C THR A 68 -6.32 32.28 17.30
N PRO A 69 -6.90 31.59 18.27
CA PRO A 69 -8.25 31.04 18.16
C PRO A 69 -9.24 32.08 17.60
N ASP A 70 -9.95 31.68 16.54
CA ASP A 70 -10.95 32.50 15.82
C ASP A 70 -10.43 33.77 15.13
N ARG A 71 -9.09 33.93 14.99
CA ARG A 71 -8.50 35.08 14.30
C ARG A 71 -7.68 34.62 13.11
N TYR A 72 -8.17 34.92 11.92
CA TYR A 72 -7.57 34.50 10.64
C TYR A 72 -6.95 35.69 9.89
N VAL A 73 -5.81 35.44 9.25
CA VAL A 73 -5.26 36.28 8.19
C VAL A 73 -5.60 35.65 6.86
N VAL A 74 -6.33 36.38 6.04
CA VAL A 74 -6.67 35.94 4.68
C VAL A 74 -5.45 36.12 3.79
N ILE A 75 -5.10 35.08 3.04
CA ILE A 75 -3.99 35.06 2.08
C ILE A 75 -4.57 34.72 0.72
N SER A 76 -4.32 35.59 -0.26
CA SER A 76 -4.77 35.35 -1.64
C SER A 76 -3.91 34.34 -2.38
N ASP A 77 -4.46 33.74 -3.44
CA ASP A 77 -3.70 32.83 -4.29
C ASP A 77 -2.55 33.57 -4.99
N GLU A 78 -2.73 34.83 -5.38
CA GLU A 78 -1.69 35.65 -5.99
C GLU A 78 -0.51 35.93 -5.03
N GLU A 79 -0.78 36.10 -3.73
CA GLU A 79 0.28 36.25 -2.73
C GLU A 79 1.07 34.98 -2.55
N LEU A 80 0.39 33.83 -2.53
CA LEU A 80 1.06 32.52 -2.45
C LEU A 80 1.88 32.23 -3.72
N ASP A 81 1.34 32.51 -4.89
CA ASP A 81 2.03 32.35 -6.17
C ASP A 81 3.28 33.23 -6.29
N ALA A 82 3.27 34.43 -5.66
CA ALA A 82 4.43 35.29 -5.60
C ALA A 82 5.56 34.75 -4.70
N LEU A 83 5.21 33.96 -3.71
CA LEU A 83 6.16 33.26 -2.82
C LEU A 83 6.57 31.89 -3.35
N ASP A 84 5.84 31.33 -4.36
CA ASP A 84 6.13 30.04 -4.91
C ASP A 84 7.58 30.01 -5.46
N PRO A 85 8.44 29.14 -4.97
CA PRO A 85 9.76 28.97 -5.55
C PRO A 85 9.56 28.68 -7.02
N LYS A 86 10.15 29.52 -7.88
CA LYS A 86 10.04 29.43 -9.35
C LYS A 86 10.07 27.96 -9.74
N ALA A 87 8.95 27.48 -10.28
CA ALA A 87 8.80 26.06 -10.65
C ALA A 87 9.82 25.75 -11.79
N THR A 88 11.08 25.56 -11.37
CA THR A 88 12.20 25.33 -12.30
C THR A 88 12.04 24.05 -13.08
N ARG A 89 11.06 23.18 -12.72
CA ARG A 89 10.90 21.83 -13.26
C ARG A 89 12.23 21.06 -13.25
N THR A 90 13.04 21.30 -12.24
CA THR A 90 14.29 20.60 -12.00
C THR A 90 14.23 19.87 -10.66
N ILE A 91 14.92 18.76 -10.61
CA ILE A 91 15.32 18.09 -9.38
C ILE A 91 16.77 18.52 -9.20
N ASP A 92 17.00 19.46 -8.32
CA ASP A 92 18.34 20.06 -8.13
C ASP A 92 19.07 19.25 -7.05
N ILE A 93 20.08 18.45 -7.46
CA ILE A 93 20.92 17.69 -6.53
C ILE A 93 21.92 18.67 -5.91
N GLU A 94 21.94 18.71 -4.58
CA GLU A 94 22.82 19.57 -3.79
C GLU A 94 24.04 18.82 -3.26
N GLU A 95 23.87 17.53 -2.89
CA GLU A 95 24.93 16.71 -2.32
C GLU A 95 24.70 15.22 -2.58
N PHE A 96 25.74 14.42 -2.33
CA PHE A 96 25.70 12.95 -2.38
C PHE A 96 26.17 12.39 -1.05
N VAL A 97 25.35 11.51 -0.46
CA VAL A 97 25.59 10.88 0.85
C VAL A 97 25.57 9.37 0.76
N ASP A 98 26.01 8.67 1.80
CA ASP A 98 25.85 7.23 1.91
C ASP A 98 24.40 6.89 2.25
N GLN A 99 23.87 5.82 1.65
CA GLN A 99 22.48 5.43 1.92
C GLN A 99 22.23 5.09 3.40
N SER A 100 23.24 4.57 4.09
CA SER A 100 23.19 4.22 5.52
C SER A 100 23.12 5.43 6.46
N GLU A 101 23.43 6.62 5.96
CA GLU A 101 23.32 7.87 6.74
C GLU A 101 21.89 8.42 6.78
N ILE A 102 21.01 7.89 5.90
CA ILE A 102 19.62 8.34 5.82
C ILE A 102 18.75 7.36 6.60
N ASP A 103 18.23 7.80 7.75
CA ASP A 103 17.25 7.02 8.49
C ASP A 103 15.97 6.85 7.67
N PRO A 104 15.40 5.63 7.57
CA PRO A 104 14.15 5.37 6.86
C PRO A 104 12.98 6.27 7.24
N ILE A 105 12.96 6.85 8.46
CA ILE A 105 11.93 7.77 8.94
C ILE A 105 11.79 9.01 8.06
N TYR A 106 12.84 9.42 7.37
CA TYR A 106 12.81 10.57 6.48
C TYR A 106 12.13 10.31 5.14
N TYR A 107 11.94 9.05 4.72
CA TYR A 107 11.33 8.75 3.42
C TYR A 107 9.80 8.83 3.49
N ASP A 108 9.19 9.52 2.51
CA ASP A 108 7.74 9.66 2.36
C ASP A 108 7.25 8.87 1.13
N HIS A 109 7.22 9.49 -0.06
CA HIS A 109 6.69 8.83 -1.27
C HIS A 109 7.80 8.53 -2.27
N THR A 110 7.73 7.35 -2.90
CA THR A 110 8.71 6.92 -3.91
C THR A 110 8.14 6.95 -5.32
N TYR A 111 8.97 7.39 -6.26
CA TYR A 111 8.69 7.54 -7.67
C TYR A 111 9.77 6.88 -8.53
N TYR A 112 9.39 6.34 -9.67
CA TYR A 112 10.34 5.94 -10.71
C TYR A 112 10.65 7.13 -11.62
N LEU A 113 11.92 7.27 -11.97
CA LEU A 113 12.40 8.22 -12.96
C LEU A 113 12.67 7.49 -14.28
N ALA A 114 12.12 8.01 -15.36
CA ALA A 114 12.43 7.51 -16.69
C ALA A 114 12.96 8.66 -17.57
N PRO A 115 13.99 8.41 -18.41
CA PRO A 115 14.51 9.44 -19.30
C PRO A 115 13.49 9.81 -20.37
N THR A 116 13.50 11.07 -20.80
CA THR A 116 12.76 11.50 -21.99
C THR A 116 13.60 11.33 -23.25
N THR A 117 13.03 11.64 -24.41
CA THR A 117 13.71 11.56 -25.71
C THR A 117 15.01 12.37 -25.66
N GLY A 118 16.13 11.73 -26.01
CA GLY A 118 17.47 12.34 -25.98
C GLY A 118 18.18 12.28 -24.64
N GLY A 119 17.50 11.99 -23.53
CA GLY A 119 18.09 11.94 -22.18
C GLY A 119 18.73 10.60 -21.79
N ALA A 120 18.51 9.53 -22.57
CA ALA A 120 18.86 8.17 -22.16
C ALA A 120 20.34 7.97 -21.82
N LYS A 121 21.27 8.57 -22.60
CA LYS A 121 22.71 8.45 -22.35
C LYS A 121 23.14 9.13 -21.06
N ALA A 122 22.67 10.35 -20.81
CA ALA A 122 22.97 11.08 -19.57
C ALA A 122 22.34 10.43 -18.35
N TYR A 123 21.11 9.92 -18.48
CA TYR A 123 20.43 9.14 -17.46
C TYR A 123 21.22 7.89 -17.07
N ARG A 124 21.64 7.10 -18.06
CA ARG A 124 22.44 5.88 -17.84
C ARG A 124 23.75 6.18 -17.16
N LEU A 125 24.45 7.21 -17.62
CA LEU A 125 25.71 7.63 -17.03
C LEU A 125 25.56 8.00 -15.55
N LEU A 126 24.53 8.79 -15.20
CA LEU A 126 24.27 9.18 -13.82
C LEU A 126 23.89 7.97 -12.95
N LEU A 127 23.01 7.09 -13.47
CA LEU A 127 22.61 5.86 -12.80
C LEU A 127 23.80 4.96 -12.47
N ASP A 128 24.69 4.72 -13.46
CA ASP A 128 25.85 3.85 -13.29
C ASP A 128 26.88 4.48 -12.34
N ALA A 129 27.14 5.78 -12.47
CA ALA A 129 28.05 6.50 -11.58
C ALA A 129 27.60 6.47 -10.12
N MET A 130 26.30 6.70 -9.86
CA MET A 130 25.76 6.63 -8.51
C MET A 130 25.80 5.21 -7.95
N ARG A 131 25.56 4.19 -8.79
CA ARG A 131 25.64 2.77 -8.42
C ARG A 131 27.07 2.38 -8.05
N GLU A 132 28.06 2.73 -8.86
CA GLU A 132 29.49 2.45 -8.62
C GLU A 132 30.00 3.17 -7.36
N ALA A 133 29.55 4.41 -7.14
CA ALA A 133 29.92 5.19 -5.97
C ALA A 133 29.18 4.75 -4.69
N GLY A 134 28.09 3.96 -4.79
CA GLY A 134 27.25 3.60 -3.65
C GLY A 134 26.52 4.79 -3.01
N LYS A 135 26.33 5.90 -3.77
CA LYS A 135 25.82 7.16 -3.22
C LYS A 135 24.36 7.42 -3.61
N VAL A 136 23.70 8.18 -2.75
CA VAL A 136 22.36 8.73 -2.91
C VAL A 136 22.47 10.24 -3.09
N GLY A 137 21.82 10.79 -4.10
CA GLY A 137 21.79 12.24 -4.33
C GLY A 137 20.66 12.88 -3.52
N ILE A 138 20.99 13.84 -2.68
CA ILE A 138 20.02 14.66 -1.94
C ILE A 138 19.80 15.96 -2.70
N GLY A 139 18.54 16.38 -2.82
CA GLY A 139 18.20 17.57 -3.57
C GLY A 139 16.80 18.09 -3.26
N ARG A 140 16.38 19.07 -4.03
CA ARG A 140 15.05 19.66 -3.93
C ARG A 140 14.30 19.58 -5.25
N VAL A 141 12.99 19.43 -5.14
CA VAL A 141 12.07 19.38 -6.28
C VAL A 141 10.79 20.13 -5.96
N VAL A 142 10.20 20.78 -6.95
CA VAL A 142 8.86 21.37 -6.84
C VAL A 142 7.86 20.44 -7.51
N ILE A 143 6.94 19.90 -6.72
CA ILE A 143 5.83 19.06 -7.19
C ILE A 143 4.52 19.68 -6.73
N ARG A 144 3.62 20.01 -7.67
CA ARG A 144 2.31 20.62 -7.38
C ARG A 144 2.42 21.87 -6.48
N SER A 145 3.31 22.78 -6.84
CA SER A 145 3.56 24.04 -6.12
C SER A 145 4.10 23.90 -4.69
N LYS A 146 4.55 22.72 -4.27
CA LYS A 146 5.25 22.50 -3.00
C LYS A 146 6.70 22.10 -3.25
N GLN A 147 7.65 22.84 -2.68
CA GLN A 147 9.04 22.42 -2.62
C GLN A 147 9.17 21.27 -1.62
N GLN A 148 9.88 20.22 -2.04
CA GLN A 148 10.11 19.03 -1.24
C GLN A 148 11.58 18.66 -1.28
N LEU A 149 12.09 18.16 -0.16
CA LEU A 149 13.37 17.48 -0.10
C LEU A 149 13.21 16.13 -0.80
N CYS A 150 14.24 15.66 -1.49
CA CYS A 150 14.17 14.37 -2.15
C CYS A 150 15.53 13.66 -2.17
N ALA A 151 15.47 12.34 -2.18
CA ALA A 151 16.61 11.45 -2.35
C ALA A 151 16.50 10.71 -3.68
N LEU A 152 17.54 10.78 -4.51
CA LEU A 152 17.68 10.01 -5.74
C LEU A 152 18.60 8.84 -5.49
N ARG A 153 18.17 7.63 -5.85
CA ARG A 153 19.00 6.42 -5.69
C ARG A 153 18.85 5.44 -6.85
N PRO A 154 19.89 4.70 -7.18
CA PRO A 154 19.79 3.56 -8.08
C PRO A 154 18.92 2.45 -7.43
N THR A 155 18.01 1.86 -8.20
CA THR A 155 17.21 0.72 -7.77
C THR A 155 17.10 -0.27 -8.93
N GLY A 156 17.85 -1.37 -8.89
CA GLY A 156 18.01 -2.24 -10.05
C GLY A 156 18.49 -1.44 -11.27
N ASP A 157 17.78 -1.52 -12.39
CA ASP A 157 18.12 -0.84 -13.64
C ASP A 157 17.47 0.53 -13.84
N VAL A 158 16.83 1.05 -12.78
CA VAL A 158 16.16 2.36 -12.82
C VAL A 158 16.62 3.26 -11.69
N MET A 159 16.43 4.55 -11.88
CA MET A 159 16.59 5.53 -10.81
C MET A 159 15.25 5.76 -10.12
N THR A 160 15.25 5.77 -8.80
CA THR A 160 14.11 6.15 -7.98
C THR A 160 14.37 7.51 -7.33
N MET A 161 13.31 8.24 -7.12
CA MET A 161 13.30 9.45 -6.30
C MET A 161 12.29 9.25 -5.18
N SER A 162 12.72 9.43 -3.95
CA SER A 162 11.82 9.46 -2.80
C SER A 162 11.73 10.89 -2.28
N THR A 163 10.50 11.40 -2.05
CA THR A 163 10.32 12.62 -1.28
C THR A 163 10.70 12.35 0.16
N MET A 164 11.19 13.37 0.85
CA MET A 164 11.68 13.27 2.21
C MET A 164 11.05 14.34 3.09
N LEU A 165 10.94 14.04 4.36
CA LEU A 165 10.60 14.99 5.40
C LEU A 165 11.78 15.93 5.66
N PHE A 166 11.47 17.17 6.04
CA PHE A 166 12.47 18.08 6.58
C PHE A 166 12.79 17.71 8.03
N GLY A 167 13.98 18.10 8.51
CA GLY A 167 14.45 17.73 9.85
C GLY A 167 13.53 18.19 11.00
N ASP A 168 12.79 19.27 10.81
CA ASP A 168 11.81 19.80 11.76
C ASP A 168 10.44 19.12 11.71
N GLU A 169 10.18 18.29 10.68
CA GLU A 169 8.96 17.47 10.56
C GLU A 169 9.09 16.14 11.33
N VAL A 170 10.31 15.72 11.67
CA VAL A 170 10.56 14.49 12.44
C VAL A 170 10.54 14.81 13.94
N LEU A 171 9.64 14.15 14.65
CA LEU A 171 9.49 14.35 16.10
C LEU A 171 10.58 13.58 16.86
N SER A 172 11.17 14.22 17.88
CA SER A 172 12.09 13.54 18.80
C SER A 172 11.35 12.51 19.66
N PRO A 173 11.92 11.31 19.85
CA PRO A 173 11.41 10.32 20.80
C PRO A 173 11.31 10.84 22.25
N ASP A 174 12.09 11.85 22.63
CA ASP A 174 12.08 12.46 23.97
C ASP A 174 10.73 13.08 24.36
N ARG A 175 9.77 13.13 23.43
CA ARG A 175 8.39 13.58 23.68
C ARG A 175 7.46 12.48 24.18
N ILE A 176 7.98 11.26 24.32
CA ILE A 176 7.22 10.08 24.70
C ILE A 176 7.62 9.73 26.14
N ASP A 177 6.80 10.13 27.10
CA ASP A 177 7.08 9.97 28.52
C ASP A 177 7.30 8.49 28.94
N GLU A 178 6.63 7.55 28.25
CA GLU A 178 6.73 6.11 28.51
C GLU A 178 8.13 5.54 28.23
N LEU A 179 8.95 6.20 27.42
CA LEU A 179 10.31 5.76 27.11
C LEU A 179 11.27 5.97 28.28
N GLU A 180 10.99 6.88 29.21
CA GLU A 180 11.82 7.05 30.42
C GLU A 180 11.90 5.75 31.24
N ALA A 181 10.82 4.99 31.29
CA ALA A 181 10.80 3.70 32.01
C ALA A 181 11.67 2.61 31.34
N VAL A 182 11.97 2.74 30.05
CA VAL A 182 12.80 1.78 29.31
C VAL A 182 14.26 1.86 29.74
N ASP A 183 14.75 3.06 30.01
CA ASP A 183 16.13 3.29 30.46
C ASP A 183 16.40 2.69 31.86
N GLU A 184 15.36 2.57 32.69
CA GLU A 184 15.41 1.96 34.02
C GLU A 184 15.22 0.43 33.98
N ALA A 185 14.65 -0.09 32.87
CA ALA A 185 14.38 -1.52 32.68
C ALA A 185 15.66 -2.25 32.24
N GLY A 186 16.16 -3.17 33.06
CA GLY A 186 17.29 -4.03 32.72
C GLY A 186 16.84 -5.42 32.28
N ALA A 187 17.47 -5.96 31.23
CA ALA A 187 17.36 -7.38 30.90
C ALA A 187 18.59 -8.15 31.46
N SER A 188 18.35 -9.35 31.94
CA SER A 188 19.46 -10.24 32.35
C SER A 188 20.15 -10.84 31.11
N ASP A 189 21.43 -11.23 31.25
CA ASP A 189 22.18 -11.87 30.16
C ASP A 189 21.48 -13.13 29.62
N ARG A 190 20.76 -13.85 30.48
CA ARG A 190 20.00 -15.04 30.09
C ARG A 190 18.80 -14.70 29.24
N GLU A 191 18.03 -13.68 29.61
CA GLU A 191 16.88 -13.19 28.84
C GLU A 191 17.32 -12.69 27.47
N LEU A 192 18.43 -11.91 27.43
CA LEU A 192 18.99 -11.42 26.17
C LEU A 192 19.45 -12.58 25.27
N ALA A 193 20.14 -13.58 25.82
CA ALA A 193 20.59 -14.74 25.05
C ALA A 193 19.41 -15.54 24.46
N MET A 194 18.34 -15.71 25.23
CA MET A 194 17.13 -16.42 24.74
C MET A 194 16.39 -15.61 23.68
N ALA A 195 16.27 -14.30 23.85
CA ALA A 195 15.69 -13.42 22.84
C ALA A 195 16.49 -13.44 21.53
N GLN A 196 17.82 -13.42 21.60
CA GLN A 196 18.70 -13.56 20.43
C GLN A 196 18.49 -14.91 19.73
N GLN A 197 18.40 -16.01 20.48
CA GLN A 197 18.12 -17.34 19.92
C GLN A 197 16.78 -17.40 19.18
N LEU A 198 15.75 -16.76 19.71
CA LEU A 198 14.45 -16.67 19.07
C LEU A 198 14.51 -15.84 17.79
N ILE A 199 15.19 -14.68 17.81
CA ILE A 199 15.41 -13.82 16.64
C ILE A 199 16.13 -14.61 15.54
N ASP A 200 17.22 -15.31 15.89
CA ASP A 200 18.00 -16.11 14.94
C ASP A 200 17.16 -17.22 14.30
N SER A 201 16.29 -17.87 15.09
CA SER A 201 15.42 -18.95 14.60
C SER A 201 14.31 -18.44 13.65
N LEU A 202 13.92 -17.19 13.77
CA LEU A 202 12.91 -16.54 12.92
C LEU A 202 13.53 -15.71 11.78
N SER A 203 14.87 -15.60 11.76
CA SER A 203 15.56 -14.82 10.72
C SER A 203 15.46 -15.47 9.37
N ALA A 204 15.03 -14.70 8.35
CA ALA A 204 14.88 -15.11 6.98
C ALA A 204 15.17 -13.94 6.03
N GLU A 205 15.43 -14.25 4.76
CA GLU A 205 15.48 -13.22 3.73
C GLU A 205 14.10 -12.55 3.56
N PHE A 206 14.10 -11.23 3.41
CA PHE A 206 12.87 -10.48 3.19
C PHE A 206 12.31 -10.75 1.80
N ASP A 207 11.19 -11.45 1.74
CA ASP A 207 10.40 -11.65 0.53
C ASP A 207 9.03 -10.97 0.69
N PRO A 208 8.81 -9.82 0.03
CA PRO A 208 7.55 -9.09 0.14
C PRO A 208 6.35 -9.87 -0.40
N SER A 209 6.57 -10.90 -1.24
CA SER A 209 5.49 -11.71 -1.79
C SER A 209 4.83 -12.64 -0.75
N ARG A 210 5.48 -12.87 0.39
CA ARG A 210 4.96 -13.68 1.50
C ARG A 210 3.93 -12.93 2.36
N PHE A 211 3.89 -11.59 2.25
CA PHE A 211 3.00 -10.75 3.07
C PHE A 211 1.82 -10.28 2.23
N HIS A 212 0.63 -10.74 2.58
CA HIS A 212 -0.62 -10.40 1.92
C HIS A 212 -1.51 -9.57 2.83
N ASP A 213 -2.33 -8.70 2.25
CA ASP A 213 -3.34 -7.95 2.97
C ASP A 213 -4.60 -8.83 3.13
N GLU A 214 -4.57 -9.69 4.13
CA GLU A 214 -5.67 -10.63 4.44
C GLU A 214 -6.98 -9.90 4.75
N TYR A 215 -6.92 -8.72 5.35
CA TYR A 215 -8.12 -7.93 5.62
C TYR A 215 -8.79 -7.51 4.32
N ARG A 216 -8.00 -7.04 3.35
CA ARG A 216 -8.52 -6.68 2.02
C ARG A 216 -9.15 -7.87 1.32
N GLU A 217 -8.52 -9.04 1.38
CA GLU A 217 -9.03 -10.28 0.77
C GLU A 217 -10.37 -10.66 1.40
N ARG A 218 -10.46 -10.64 2.74
CA ARG A 218 -11.72 -10.89 3.47
C ARG A 218 -12.80 -9.88 3.15
N VAL A 219 -12.45 -8.60 3.00
CA VAL A 219 -13.40 -7.55 2.60
C VAL A 219 -13.91 -7.75 1.19
N LEU A 220 -13.06 -8.13 0.25
CA LEU A 220 -13.45 -8.41 -1.14
C LEU A 220 -14.36 -9.65 -1.22
N ASP A 221 -14.02 -10.74 -0.54
CA ASP A 221 -14.88 -11.93 -0.43
C ASP A 221 -16.27 -11.58 0.15
N LEU A 222 -16.29 -10.80 1.24
CA LEU A 222 -17.53 -10.30 1.83
C LEU A 222 -18.40 -9.52 0.83
N ILE A 223 -17.76 -8.64 0.03
CA ILE A 223 -18.46 -7.86 -1.00
C ILE A 223 -19.03 -8.77 -2.08
N GLU A 224 -18.24 -9.75 -2.57
CA GLU A 224 -18.68 -10.70 -3.59
C GLU A 224 -19.86 -11.54 -3.12
N ARG A 225 -19.79 -12.10 -1.90
CA ARG A 225 -20.88 -12.88 -1.30
C ARG A 225 -22.15 -12.05 -1.11
N LYS A 226 -22.02 -10.81 -0.62
CA LYS A 226 -23.18 -9.89 -0.52
C LYS A 226 -23.76 -9.52 -1.89
N ALA A 227 -22.92 -9.34 -2.91
CA ALA A 227 -23.39 -9.08 -4.27
C ALA A 227 -24.12 -10.28 -4.87
N ALA A 228 -23.75 -11.51 -4.47
CA ALA A 228 -24.45 -12.75 -4.82
C ALA A 228 -25.77 -12.96 -4.07
N GLY A 229 -26.09 -12.10 -3.09
CA GLY A 229 -27.32 -12.17 -2.30
C GLY A 229 -27.25 -13.13 -1.10
N GLU A 230 -26.04 -13.53 -0.67
CA GLU A 230 -25.86 -14.37 0.51
C GLU A 230 -26.09 -13.56 1.81
N GLU A 231 -26.86 -14.14 2.76
CA GLU A 231 -26.90 -13.64 4.13
C GLU A 231 -25.64 -14.04 4.89
N ILE A 232 -24.88 -13.05 5.37
CA ILE A 232 -23.63 -13.29 6.06
C ILE A 232 -23.81 -13.12 7.56
N ALA A 233 -23.67 -14.20 8.32
CA ALA A 233 -23.57 -14.15 9.76
C ALA A 233 -22.20 -13.55 10.16
N VAL A 234 -22.22 -12.51 10.99
CA VAL A 234 -21.00 -11.95 11.58
C VAL A 234 -20.51 -12.93 12.64
N ALA A 235 -19.35 -13.52 12.44
CA ALA A 235 -18.70 -14.34 13.46
C ALA A 235 -18.32 -13.46 14.67
N PRO A 236 -18.51 -13.94 15.90
CA PRO A 236 -18.03 -13.23 17.09
C PRO A 236 -16.51 -13.07 17.00
N GLN A 237 -16.03 -11.91 17.44
CA GLN A 237 -14.61 -11.60 17.51
C GLN A 237 -13.95 -12.59 18.48
N ALA A 238 -12.82 -13.18 18.10
CA ALA A 238 -12.03 -14.02 19.01
C ALA A 238 -11.60 -13.18 20.21
N GLU A 239 -11.69 -13.73 21.41
CA GLU A 239 -11.17 -13.10 22.62
C GLU A 239 -9.65 -12.97 22.48
N GLU A 240 -9.12 -11.80 22.82
CA GLU A 240 -7.67 -11.56 22.90
C GLU A 240 -7.08 -12.48 23.98
N GLU A 241 -6.04 -13.22 23.65
CA GLU A 241 -5.30 -14.01 24.62
C GLU A 241 -4.66 -13.07 25.66
N ALA A 242 -4.84 -13.40 26.95
CA ALA A 242 -4.26 -12.62 28.02
C ALA A 242 -2.71 -12.67 27.93
N PRO A 243 -2.01 -11.54 28.14
CA PRO A 243 -0.55 -11.52 28.10
C PRO A 243 0.06 -12.48 29.13
N ALA A 244 1.11 -13.19 28.71
CA ALA A 244 1.80 -14.14 29.58
C ALA A 244 2.37 -13.42 30.81
N PRO A 245 2.15 -13.93 32.03
CA PRO A 245 2.53 -13.26 33.27
C PRO A 245 4.05 -13.26 33.56
N ASP A 246 4.82 -14.07 32.85
CA ASP A 246 6.27 -14.22 33.00
C ASP A 246 6.97 -14.21 31.64
N LEU A 247 7.86 -13.23 31.43
CA LEU A 247 8.63 -13.06 30.21
C LEU A 247 9.49 -14.29 29.88
N MET A 248 10.13 -14.90 30.88
CA MET A 248 10.97 -16.09 30.68
C MET A 248 10.15 -17.29 30.22
N ALA A 249 8.98 -17.52 30.82
CA ALA A 249 8.09 -18.60 30.43
C ALA A 249 7.55 -18.38 28.99
N ALA A 250 7.27 -17.14 28.63
CA ALA A 250 6.85 -16.80 27.26
C ALA A 250 7.95 -17.05 26.22
N LEU A 251 9.19 -16.66 26.50
CA LEU A 251 10.35 -16.91 25.62
C LEU A 251 10.62 -18.42 25.46
N GLU A 252 10.57 -19.20 26.55
CA GLU A 252 10.75 -20.66 26.53
C GLU A 252 9.65 -21.34 25.70
N ALA A 253 8.39 -20.92 25.87
CA ALA A 253 7.28 -21.46 25.11
C ALA A 253 7.42 -21.15 23.59
N SER A 254 7.74 -19.92 23.23
CA SER A 254 7.95 -19.51 21.84
C SER A 254 9.11 -20.27 21.17
N LEU A 255 10.22 -20.47 21.86
CA LEU A 255 11.32 -21.29 21.36
C LEU A 255 10.91 -22.76 21.15
N ALA A 256 10.12 -23.32 22.08
CA ALA A 256 9.60 -24.68 21.94
C ALA A 256 8.67 -24.83 20.73
N GLU A 257 7.82 -23.86 20.45
CA GLU A 257 6.94 -23.85 19.26
C GLU A 257 7.72 -23.80 17.95
N VAL A 258 8.72 -22.92 17.85
CA VAL A 258 9.58 -22.82 16.66
C VAL A 258 10.31 -24.14 16.40
N HIS A 259 10.83 -24.79 17.45
CA HIS A 259 11.52 -26.10 17.33
C HIS A 259 10.57 -27.25 16.99
N SER A 260 9.30 -27.20 17.42
CA SER A 260 8.30 -28.20 17.09
C SER A 260 7.70 -28.03 15.69
N GLY A 261 7.59 -26.77 15.21
CA GLY A 261 7.06 -26.45 13.88
C GLY A 261 8.00 -26.77 12.71
N SER A 262 9.31 -26.95 12.95
CA SER A 262 10.28 -27.30 11.92
C SER A 262 10.31 -28.78 11.53
N SER A 263 9.52 -29.66 12.17
CA SER A 263 9.48 -31.10 11.90
C SER A 263 8.27 -31.59 11.14
N ASP A 264 7.31 -30.74 10.77
CA ASP A 264 6.11 -31.19 10.06
C ASP A 264 5.81 -30.28 8.84
N THR A 265 6.44 -30.62 7.71
CA THR A 265 5.95 -30.20 6.39
C THR A 265 4.86 -31.22 6.02
N PRO A 266 3.58 -30.88 6.02
CA PRO A 266 2.54 -31.77 5.56
C PRO A 266 2.66 -31.92 4.04
N GLU A 267 3.20 -33.06 3.59
CA GLU A 267 3.08 -33.51 2.22
C GLU A 267 1.58 -33.55 1.85
N PRO A 268 1.14 -33.02 0.73
CA PRO A 268 -0.27 -33.02 0.36
C PRO A 268 -0.71 -34.46 0.09
N GLN A 269 -1.33 -35.09 1.06
CA GLN A 269 -1.97 -36.41 0.89
C GLN A 269 -3.12 -36.30 -0.11
N GLN A 270 -2.88 -36.75 -1.31
CA GLN A 270 -3.91 -37.06 -2.30
C GLN A 270 -4.91 -38.05 -1.69
N LYS A 271 -6.10 -37.57 -1.38
CA LYS A 271 -7.24 -38.44 -1.02
C LYS A 271 -7.58 -39.34 -2.19
N LYS A 272 -7.21 -40.61 -2.11
CA LYS A 272 -7.72 -41.65 -3.00
C LYS A 272 -9.24 -41.82 -2.78
N PRO A 273 -10.05 -41.92 -3.84
CA PRO A 273 -11.49 -42.14 -3.68
C PRO A 273 -11.74 -43.55 -3.14
N ALA A 274 -12.51 -43.63 -2.05
CA ALA A 274 -12.96 -44.89 -1.44
C ALA A 274 -13.85 -45.66 -2.39
N SER A 275 -13.39 -46.88 -2.75
CA SER A 275 -14.17 -47.86 -3.48
C SER A 275 -15.28 -48.42 -2.59
N LYS A 276 -16.53 -48.13 -2.93
CA LYS A 276 -17.70 -48.79 -2.32
C LYS A 276 -17.84 -50.20 -2.91
N SER A 277 -17.60 -51.20 -2.10
CA SER A 277 -17.92 -52.60 -2.40
C SER A 277 -19.45 -52.78 -2.58
N ARG A 278 -19.86 -53.18 -3.76
CA ARG A 278 -21.21 -53.64 -4.05
C ARG A 278 -21.41 -55.05 -3.50
N LYS A 279 -22.34 -55.22 -2.56
CA LYS A 279 -22.93 -56.48 -2.24
C LYS A 279 -24.13 -56.70 -3.17
N SER A 280 -24.05 -57.83 -3.88
CA SER A 280 -25.10 -58.35 -4.75
C SER A 280 -26.29 -58.90 -3.96
N SER A 281 -27.51 -58.62 -4.38
CA SER A 281 -28.64 -59.54 -4.24
C SER A 281 -29.60 -59.36 -5.41
N SER A 282 -29.86 -60.48 -6.02
CA SER A 282 -30.71 -60.75 -7.17
C SER A 282 -32.21 -60.58 -6.88
N GLN A 283 -33.00 -60.13 -7.83
CA GLN A 283 -34.16 -60.85 -8.41
C GLN A 283 -35.02 -59.88 -9.24
N SER A 284 -35.04 -60.11 -10.48
CA SER A 284 -36.03 -60.62 -11.41
C SER A 284 -37.33 -59.84 -11.61
N LYS A 285 -37.56 -59.63 -12.87
CA LYS A 285 -38.82 -59.66 -13.65
C LYS A 285 -39.60 -58.39 -13.91
N ASP A 286 -39.64 -58.18 -15.14
CA ASP A 286 -40.72 -58.12 -16.14
C ASP A 286 -41.35 -56.76 -16.46
N GLY A 287 -41.38 -56.56 -17.77
CA GLY A 287 -42.59 -56.09 -18.44
C GLY A 287 -42.56 -54.71 -19.13
N GLY A 288 -42.37 -54.73 -20.42
CA GLY A 288 -43.29 -54.10 -21.34
C GLY A 288 -42.97 -52.67 -21.83
N SER A 289 -42.44 -52.63 -22.99
CA SER A 289 -43.10 -52.19 -24.25
C SER A 289 -43.32 -50.69 -24.51
N SER A 290 -42.75 -50.35 -25.66
CA SER A 290 -43.26 -49.41 -26.71
C SER A 290 -43.38 -47.96 -26.30
N GLY A 291 -42.95 -47.04 -27.09
CA GLY A 291 -42.89 -46.84 -28.48
C GLY A 291 -42.77 -45.36 -28.78
N THR A 292 -42.15 -45.14 -29.88
CA THR A 292 -42.39 -44.15 -30.94
C THR A 292 -42.00 -42.67 -30.73
N ARG A 293 -40.91 -42.24 -31.39
CA ARG A 293 -40.87 -41.44 -32.64
C ARG A 293 -41.66 -40.14 -32.64
N SER A 294 -40.99 -39.03 -32.88
CA SER A 294 -40.89 -38.23 -34.12
C SER A 294 -40.32 -36.84 -33.79
N LYS A 295 -39.28 -36.45 -34.45
CA LYS A 295 -39.15 -35.68 -35.70
C LYS A 295 -39.75 -34.27 -35.68
N SER A 296 -38.86 -33.41 -35.94
CA SER A 296 -38.69 -32.37 -36.98
C SER A 296 -38.97 -30.97 -36.45
N ALA A 297 -38.29 -30.03 -36.77
CA ALA A 297 -37.61 -29.38 -37.85
C ALA A 297 -37.75 -27.84 -37.72
N SER A 298 -36.66 -27.18 -37.91
CA SER A 298 -36.44 -26.05 -38.82
C SER A 298 -37.23 -24.76 -38.63
N GLY A 299 -36.50 -23.65 -38.68
CA GLY A 299 -37.07 -22.34 -39.02
C GLY A 299 -36.06 -21.21 -38.83
N LYS A 300 -35.34 -20.94 -39.87
CA LYS A 300 -34.61 -19.74 -40.28
C LYS A 300 -35.47 -18.47 -40.23
N SER A 301 -34.90 -17.33 -39.93
CA SER A 301 -34.68 -16.14 -40.78
C SER A 301 -34.61 -14.91 -39.90
N ARG A 302 -33.58 -14.15 -39.98
CA ARG A 302 -33.16 -13.11 -40.91
C ARG A 302 -33.84 -11.76 -40.66
N ALA A 303 -33.01 -10.79 -40.40
CA ALA A 303 -32.84 -9.52 -41.05
C ALA A 303 -33.19 -8.23 -40.27
N LYS A 304 -32.18 -7.38 -40.24
CA LYS A 304 -32.13 -5.94 -40.62
C LYS A 304 -33.07 -5.00 -39.84
N SER A 305 -32.75 -3.81 -39.52
CA SER A 305 -31.73 -2.79 -39.85
C SER A 305 -32.08 -1.50 -39.12
N LYS A 306 -31.06 -0.68 -38.90
CA LYS A 306 -31.10 0.81 -38.91
C LYS A 306 -32.13 1.54 -38.02
N THR A 307 -31.71 2.31 -37.14
CA THR A 307 -31.34 3.73 -37.30
C THR A 307 -30.39 4.14 -36.20
#